data_d84cd7a3e27cf0530e37aa7361e92cbf
#
_entry.id   d84cd7a3e27cf0530e37aa7361e92cbf
#
_cell.length_a   1.000
_cell.length_b   1.000
_cell.length_c   1.000
_cell.angle_alpha   90.00
_cell.angle_beta   90.00
_cell.angle_gamma   90.00
#
_symmetry.space_group_name_H-M   'P 1'
#
loop_
_entity.id
_entity.type
_entity.pdbx_description
1 polymer ?
#
loop_
_entity_poly.entity_id
_entity_poly.type
_entity_poly.pdbx_seq_one_letter_code
_entity_poly.pdbx_strand_id
1 'polypeptide(L)'
;HGSIRQYQRPAVTEALSRHGWQVHEAGVAGLAAIEPVEIEGPAAELEAVVDALMQEPVTAMLARQLQRAVHGVRGAPRIGWIPSGRPAIMGILNVTPDSFYDGGAYTTVDAAVEQANRMLTAGADIIDVGGESTRPGAEPVPVDEEIDRVVPVIEALDALGVPVSVDTRKAA
;
A
#
# COMPACT_ATOMS: atom_id res chain seq x y z
N HIS A 1 4.22 1.48 14.19
CA HIS A 1 2.80 1.39 13.85
C HIS A 1 2.64 0.95 12.40
N GLY A 2 1.65 0.15 12.10
CA GLY A 2 1.31 -0.33 10.76
C GLY A 2 -0.20 -0.44 10.59
N SER A 3 -0.65 -0.82 9.41
CA SER A 3 -2.06 -1.08 9.14
C SER A 3 -2.21 -2.39 8.39
N ILE A 4 -3.19 -3.19 8.78
CA ILE A 4 -3.52 -4.48 8.17
C ILE A 4 -5.02 -4.56 7.93
N ARG A 5 -5.44 -5.37 6.97
CA ARG A 5 -6.85 -5.73 6.82
C ARG A 5 -7.21 -6.83 7.82
N GLN A 6 -8.45 -6.86 8.28
CA GLN A 6 -8.93 -7.83 9.27
C GLN A 6 -8.61 -9.29 8.89
N TYR A 7 -8.73 -9.64 7.61
CA TYR A 7 -8.42 -11.00 7.13
C TYR A 7 -6.93 -11.34 7.13
N GLN A 8 -6.03 -10.33 7.19
CA GLN A 8 -4.58 -10.53 7.23
C GLN A 8 -4.07 -10.79 8.65
N ARG A 9 -4.84 -10.43 9.68
CA ARG A 9 -4.43 -10.48 11.09
C ARG A 9 -3.90 -11.85 11.54
N PRO A 10 -4.55 -12.99 11.23
CA PRO A 10 -4.04 -14.30 11.64
C PRO A 10 -2.65 -14.61 11.08
N ALA A 11 -2.44 -14.36 9.77
CA ALA A 11 -1.15 -14.60 9.12
C ALA A 11 -0.04 -13.67 9.65
N VAL A 12 -0.38 -12.40 9.88
CA VAL A 12 0.54 -11.42 10.49
C VAL A 12 0.93 -11.85 11.90
N THR A 13 -0.04 -12.20 12.74
CA THR A 13 0.22 -12.61 14.11
C THR A 13 1.09 -13.87 14.16
N GLU A 14 0.82 -14.87 13.33
CA GLU A 14 1.60 -16.09 13.25
C GLU A 14 3.04 -15.82 12.81
N ALA A 15 3.24 -15.04 11.74
CA ALA A 15 4.58 -14.71 11.25
C ALA A 15 5.40 -13.94 12.29
N LEU A 16 4.81 -12.96 12.96
CA LEU A 16 5.47 -12.14 13.98
C LEU A 16 5.80 -12.94 15.25
N SER A 17 4.89 -13.79 15.70
CA SER A 17 5.08 -14.59 16.93
C SER A 17 6.27 -15.54 16.83
N ARG A 18 6.57 -16.08 15.65
CA ARG A 18 7.75 -16.94 15.41
C ARG A 18 9.08 -16.23 15.70
N HIS A 19 9.08 -14.90 15.65
CA HIS A 19 10.25 -14.06 15.91
C HIS A 19 10.15 -13.27 17.23
N GLY A 20 9.24 -13.66 18.13
CA GLY A 20 9.06 -13.02 19.43
C GLY A 20 8.40 -11.64 19.38
N TRP A 21 7.70 -11.34 18.28
CA TRP A 21 6.96 -10.07 18.13
C TRP A 21 5.48 -10.25 18.46
N GLN A 22 4.85 -9.15 18.91
CA GLN A 22 3.44 -9.10 19.27
C GLN A 22 2.70 -8.04 18.44
N VAL A 23 1.41 -8.29 18.20
CA VAL A 23 0.51 -7.39 17.49
C VAL A 23 -0.58 -6.92 18.44
N HIS A 24 -0.68 -5.63 18.63
CA HIS A 24 -1.68 -4.97 19.46
C HIS A 24 -2.64 -4.15 18.60
N GLU A 25 -3.84 -3.91 19.10
CA GLU A 25 -4.75 -2.93 18.47
C GLU A 25 -4.24 -1.52 18.78
N ALA A 26 -4.01 -0.73 17.75
CA ALA A 26 -3.79 0.70 17.94
C ALA A 26 -5.17 1.33 18.21
N GLY A 27 -5.35 1.96 19.36
CA GLY A 27 -6.65 2.44 19.88
C GLY A 27 -7.35 3.56 19.08
N VAL A 28 -7.19 3.58 17.75
CA VAL A 28 -7.81 4.54 16.81
C VAL A 28 -8.76 3.77 15.91
N ALA A 29 -10.02 4.22 15.84
CA ALA A 29 -11.01 3.66 14.92
C ALA A 29 -10.55 3.86 13.47
N GLY A 30 -10.19 2.78 12.79
CA GLY A 30 -9.87 2.75 11.37
C GLY A 30 -11.11 2.71 10.48
N LEU A 31 -10.93 2.90 9.20
CA LEU A 31 -11.93 2.57 8.18
C LEU A 31 -12.29 1.09 8.30
N ALA A 32 -13.56 0.73 8.08
CA ALA A 32 -14.13 -0.58 8.41
C ALA A 32 -13.41 -1.83 7.82
N ALA A 33 -12.50 -1.64 6.87
CA ALA A 33 -11.72 -2.72 6.24
C ALA A 33 -10.22 -2.71 6.62
N ILE A 34 -9.73 -1.69 7.32
CA ILE A 34 -8.31 -1.51 7.65
C ILE A 34 -8.17 -1.26 9.14
N GLU A 35 -7.44 -2.12 9.83
CA GLU A 35 -7.17 -2.02 11.26
C GLU A 35 -5.77 -1.44 11.48
N PRO A 36 -5.63 -0.29 12.16
CA PRO A 36 -4.33 0.14 12.64
C PRO A 36 -3.82 -0.85 13.69
N VAL A 37 -2.56 -1.23 13.58
CA VAL A 37 -1.92 -2.14 14.53
C VAL A 37 -0.63 -1.55 15.07
N GLU A 38 -0.35 -1.84 16.32
CA GLU A 38 0.93 -1.62 16.95
C GLU A 38 1.69 -2.95 17.03
N ILE A 39 2.95 -2.91 16.63
CA ILE A 39 3.79 -4.11 16.57
C ILE A 39 5.00 -3.85 17.48
N GLU A 40 5.21 -4.74 18.44
CA GLU A 40 6.29 -4.65 19.40
C GLU A 40 7.12 -5.93 19.41
N GLY A 41 8.46 -5.77 19.42
CA GLY A 41 9.36 -6.92 19.47
C GLY A 41 10.84 -6.54 19.48
N PRO A 42 11.72 -7.55 19.55
CA PRO A 42 13.16 -7.34 19.63
C PRO A 42 13.72 -6.68 18.36
N ALA A 43 14.39 -5.54 18.51
CA ALA A 43 14.98 -4.82 17.36
C ALA A 43 16.00 -5.67 16.58
N ALA A 44 16.65 -6.64 17.23
CA ALA A 44 17.61 -7.55 16.58
C ALA A 44 16.94 -8.49 15.58
N GLU A 45 15.66 -8.83 15.79
CA GLU A 45 14.91 -9.75 14.94
C GLU A 45 14.16 -9.02 13.80
N LEU A 46 14.26 -7.71 13.70
CA LEU A 46 13.46 -6.90 12.80
C LEU A 46 13.69 -7.26 11.32
N GLU A 47 14.93 -7.53 10.90
CA GLU A 47 15.22 -7.94 9.52
C GLU A 47 14.63 -9.33 9.22
N ALA A 48 14.78 -10.27 10.14
CA ALA A 48 14.21 -11.61 10.00
C ALA A 48 12.68 -11.60 9.93
N VAL A 49 12.05 -10.72 10.72
CA VAL A 49 10.59 -10.49 10.67
C VAL A 49 10.16 -9.90 9.33
N VAL A 50 10.86 -8.89 8.82
CA VAL A 50 10.57 -8.30 7.51
C VAL A 50 10.68 -9.37 6.41
N ASP A 51 11.75 -10.16 6.42
CA ASP A 51 11.96 -11.22 5.45
C ASP A 51 10.87 -12.30 5.53
N ALA A 52 10.48 -12.71 6.73
CA ALA A 52 9.40 -13.67 6.93
C ALA A 52 8.05 -13.17 6.41
N LEU A 53 7.72 -11.90 6.70
CA LEU A 53 6.50 -11.26 6.20
C LEU A 53 6.51 -11.06 4.69
N MET A 54 7.67 -10.89 4.06
CA MET A 54 7.79 -10.77 2.60
C MET A 54 7.54 -12.09 1.86
N GLN A 55 7.71 -13.23 2.50
CA GLN A 55 7.44 -14.54 1.89
C GLN A 55 5.95 -14.82 1.71
N GLU A 56 5.11 -14.17 2.49
CA GLU A 56 3.67 -14.36 2.48
C GLU A 56 2.98 -13.21 1.73
N PRO A 57 2.29 -13.47 0.61
CA PRO A 57 1.62 -12.42 -0.17
C PRO A 57 0.66 -11.56 0.67
N VAL A 58 -0.02 -12.18 1.63
CA VAL A 58 -1.01 -11.52 2.51
C VAL A 58 -0.35 -10.51 3.45
N THR A 59 0.92 -10.71 3.84
CA THR A 59 1.64 -9.88 4.81
C THR A 59 2.68 -8.95 4.19
N ALA A 60 2.93 -9.07 2.89
CA ALA A 60 3.98 -8.33 2.18
C ALA A 60 3.84 -6.80 2.31
N MET A 61 2.62 -6.28 2.42
CA MET A 61 2.41 -4.84 2.63
C MET A 61 2.93 -4.39 4.00
N LEU A 62 2.62 -5.13 5.07
CA LEU A 62 3.14 -4.83 6.41
C LEU A 62 4.67 -4.92 6.44
N ALA A 63 5.25 -5.93 5.77
CA ALA A 63 6.71 -6.05 5.62
C ALA A 63 7.33 -4.78 5.02
N ARG A 64 6.71 -4.23 3.98
CA ARG A 64 7.18 -2.98 3.35
C ARG A 64 7.06 -1.78 4.28
N GLN A 65 5.98 -1.67 5.06
CA GLN A 65 5.84 -0.60 6.07
C GLN A 65 6.95 -0.70 7.12
N LEU A 66 7.21 -1.88 7.66
CA LEU A 66 8.29 -2.12 8.61
C LEU A 66 9.65 -1.83 8.01
N GLN A 67 9.92 -2.28 6.80
CA GLN A 67 11.17 -2.04 6.09
C GLN A 67 11.45 -0.53 5.94
N ARG A 68 10.43 0.28 5.64
CA ARG A 68 10.55 1.74 5.59
C ARG A 68 10.86 2.36 6.94
N ALA A 69 10.15 1.93 7.99
CA ALA A 69 10.42 2.39 9.35
C ALA A 69 11.88 2.12 9.77
N VAL A 70 12.39 0.92 9.46
CA VAL A 70 13.80 0.55 9.72
C VAL A 70 14.78 1.44 8.97
N HIS A 71 14.55 1.67 7.69
CA HIS A 71 15.44 2.51 6.88
C HIS A 71 15.41 3.98 7.31
N GLY A 72 14.26 4.49 7.74
CA GLY A 72 14.15 5.83 8.33
C GLY A 72 14.95 6.01 9.63
N VAL A 73 15.01 4.98 10.45
CA VAL A 73 15.77 4.98 11.71
C VAL A 73 17.30 4.89 11.49
N ARG A 74 17.75 4.25 10.41
CA ARG A 74 19.19 4.06 10.12
C ARG A 74 19.89 5.26 9.45
N GLY A 75 19.21 6.41 9.30
CA GLY A 75 19.85 7.70 9.00
C GLY A 75 20.48 7.86 7.61
N ALA A 76 20.10 7.07 6.61
CA ALA A 76 20.53 7.34 5.23
C ALA A 76 19.65 8.44 4.62
N PRO A 77 20.22 9.49 3.99
CA PRO A 77 19.45 10.45 3.20
C PRO A 77 18.95 9.71 1.95
N ARG A 78 17.77 9.17 2.02
CA ARG A 78 17.13 8.45 0.91
C ARG A 78 15.81 9.15 0.61
N ILE A 79 15.51 9.28 -0.67
CA ILE A 79 14.13 9.41 -1.07
C ILE A 79 13.51 8.09 -0.63
N GLY A 80 12.75 8.12 0.46
CA GLY A 80 12.50 7.01 1.40
C GLY A 80 11.97 5.69 0.83
N TRP A 81 11.53 5.68 -0.45
CA TRP A 81 10.98 4.50 -1.12
C TRP A 81 11.87 3.94 -2.25
N ILE A 82 12.92 4.67 -2.68
CA ILE A 82 13.81 4.21 -3.75
C ILE A 82 14.72 3.11 -3.22
N PRO A 83 14.67 1.88 -3.77
CA PRO A 83 15.56 0.81 -3.39
C PRO A 83 17.01 1.17 -3.75
N SER A 84 17.97 0.79 -2.90
CA SER A 84 19.40 0.90 -3.24
C SER A 84 19.87 -0.37 -3.95
N GLY A 85 20.61 -0.18 -5.03
CA GLY A 85 21.26 -1.28 -5.75
C GLY A 85 20.45 -1.96 -6.84
N ARG A 86 19.19 -1.53 -7.05
CA ARG A 86 18.37 -1.96 -8.19
C ARG A 86 17.46 -0.82 -8.67
N PRO A 87 16.95 -0.86 -9.90
CA PRO A 87 15.91 0.06 -10.35
C PRO A 87 14.65 -0.03 -9.48
N ALA A 88 14.00 1.11 -9.24
CA ALA A 88 12.66 1.15 -8.67
C ALA A 88 11.63 0.72 -9.72
N ILE A 89 10.63 -0.04 -9.29
CA ILE A 89 9.54 -0.51 -10.14
C ILE A 89 8.27 0.26 -9.76
N MET A 90 7.66 0.91 -10.74
CA MET A 90 6.41 1.64 -10.58
C MET A 90 5.25 0.82 -11.13
N GLY A 91 4.26 0.52 -10.29
CA GLY A 91 3.01 -0.10 -10.68
C GLY A 91 2.00 0.96 -11.13
N ILE A 92 1.43 0.83 -12.33
CA ILE A 92 0.44 1.76 -12.88
C ILE A 92 -0.96 1.28 -12.49
N LEU A 93 -1.68 2.12 -11.74
CA LEU A 93 -3.03 1.87 -11.26
C LEU A 93 -4.02 2.85 -11.86
N ASN A 94 -4.73 2.43 -12.91
CA ASN A 94 -5.76 3.25 -13.53
C ASN A 94 -7.09 3.13 -12.79
N VAL A 95 -7.60 4.25 -12.27
CA VAL A 95 -8.89 4.35 -11.58
C VAL A 95 -9.93 4.95 -12.53
N THR A 96 -10.27 4.19 -13.57
CA THR A 96 -11.33 4.58 -14.51
C THR A 96 -12.58 3.72 -14.28
N PRO A 97 -13.78 4.20 -14.65
CA PRO A 97 -15.04 3.46 -14.44
C PRO A 97 -15.02 2.03 -14.97
N ASP A 98 -14.30 1.80 -16.07
CA ASP A 98 -14.20 0.49 -16.72
C ASP A 98 -13.15 -0.44 -16.10
N SER A 99 -12.27 0.08 -15.23
CA SER A 99 -11.11 -0.67 -14.74
C SER A 99 -11.43 -1.64 -13.62
N PHE A 100 -12.53 -1.41 -12.87
CA PHE A 100 -12.88 -2.16 -11.65
C PHE A 100 -14.34 -2.59 -11.60
N TYR A 101 -15.00 -2.75 -12.76
CA TYR A 101 -16.39 -3.19 -12.80
C TYR A 101 -16.48 -4.71 -12.64
N ASP A 102 -16.82 -5.18 -11.45
CA ASP A 102 -17.00 -6.61 -11.12
C ASP A 102 -18.41 -6.97 -10.66
N GLY A 103 -19.43 -6.17 -11.04
CA GLY A 103 -20.82 -6.44 -10.69
C GLY A 103 -21.21 -6.01 -9.27
N GLY A 104 -20.41 -5.18 -8.59
CA GLY A 104 -20.81 -4.56 -7.32
C GLY A 104 -20.41 -5.33 -6.05
N ALA A 105 -19.51 -6.31 -6.15
CA ALA A 105 -19.03 -7.07 -4.99
C ALA A 105 -18.05 -6.27 -4.11
N TYR A 106 -17.33 -5.30 -4.72
CA TYR A 106 -16.39 -4.43 -4.01
C TYR A 106 -16.61 -2.97 -4.40
N THR A 107 -16.20 -2.04 -3.52
CA THR A 107 -16.11 -0.63 -3.91
C THR A 107 -14.94 -0.43 -4.87
N THR A 108 -14.99 0.63 -5.70
CA THR A 108 -13.88 0.98 -6.60
C THR A 108 -12.56 1.14 -5.83
N VAL A 109 -12.62 1.70 -4.61
CA VAL A 109 -11.46 1.88 -3.74
C VAL A 109 -10.90 0.54 -3.26
N ASP A 110 -11.75 -0.39 -2.82
CA ASP A 110 -11.29 -1.72 -2.37
C ASP A 110 -10.63 -2.50 -3.50
N ALA A 111 -11.22 -2.50 -4.69
CA ALA A 111 -10.67 -3.15 -5.87
C ALA A 111 -9.32 -2.53 -6.29
N ALA A 112 -9.20 -1.21 -6.22
CA ALA A 112 -7.96 -0.49 -6.50
C ALA A 112 -6.86 -0.83 -5.50
N VAL A 113 -7.18 -0.86 -4.21
CA VAL A 113 -6.25 -1.26 -3.14
C VAL A 113 -5.82 -2.71 -3.28
N GLU A 114 -6.73 -3.62 -3.63
CA GLU A 114 -6.38 -5.01 -3.87
C GLU A 114 -5.43 -5.16 -5.07
N GLN A 115 -5.68 -4.42 -6.16
CA GLN A 115 -4.78 -4.41 -7.32
C GLN A 115 -3.42 -3.82 -6.96
N ALA A 116 -3.35 -2.73 -6.20
CA ALA A 116 -2.10 -2.18 -5.69
C ALA A 116 -1.32 -3.19 -4.85
N ASN A 117 -2.01 -3.95 -3.99
CA ASN A 117 -1.42 -5.03 -3.20
C ASN A 117 -0.80 -6.13 -4.08
N ARG A 118 -1.48 -6.51 -5.16
CA ARG A 118 -0.93 -7.48 -6.13
C ARG A 118 0.34 -6.96 -6.78
N MET A 119 0.37 -5.68 -7.20
CA MET A 119 1.55 -5.05 -7.79
C MET A 119 2.71 -4.98 -6.80
N LEU A 120 2.45 -4.58 -5.55
CA LEU A 120 3.46 -4.52 -4.49
C LEU A 120 4.03 -5.90 -4.16
N THR A 121 3.19 -6.92 -4.12
CA THR A 121 3.60 -8.32 -3.93
C THR A 121 4.46 -8.80 -5.09
N ALA A 122 4.14 -8.38 -6.32
CA ALA A 122 4.93 -8.68 -7.52
C ALA A 122 6.25 -7.89 -7.62
N GLY A 123 6.51 -6.96 -6.69
CA GLY A 123 7.78 -6.25 -6.61
C GLY A 123 7.73 -4.76 -6.93
N ALA A 124 6.56 -4.16 -7.12
CA ALA A 124 6.45 -2.71 -7.27
C ALA A 124 6.89 -1.98 -5.99
N ASP A 125 7.58 -0.87 -6.14
CA ASP A 125 8.10 -0.03 -5.07
C ASP A 125 7.23 1.20 -4.83
N ILE A 126 6.50 1.64 -5.85
CA ILE A 126 5.60 2.80 -5.86
C ILE A 126 4.38 2.45 -6.70
N ILE A 127 3.23 3.02 -6.35
CA ILE A 127 2.01 2.94 -7.15
C ILE A 127 1.72 4.31 -7.76
N ASP A 128 1.56 4.35 -9.08
CA ASP A 128 1.19 5.52 -9.85
C ASP A 128 -0.31 5.50 -10.13
N VAL A 129 -1.05 6.43 -9.54
CA VAL A 129 -2.52 6.47 -9.60
C VAL A 129 -2.97 7.45 -10.67
N GLY A 130 -3.71 6.98 -11.67
CA GLY A 130 -4.26 7.81 -12.74
C GLY A 130 -5.80 7.72 -12.81
N GLY A 131 -6.47 8.87 -12.86
CA GLY A 131 -7.94 8.99 -12.97
C GLY A 131 -8.46 9.21 -14.39
N GLU A 132 -7.57 9.49 -15.34
CA GLU A 132 -7.87 9.75 -16.73
C GLU A 132 -7.10 8.82 -17.66
N SER A 133 -7.76 8.31 -18.70
CA SER A 133 -7.09 7.51 -19.72
C SER A 133 -6.27 8.41 -20.66
N THR A 134 -4.99 8.09 -20.83
CA THR A 134 -4.10 8.76 -21.77
C THR A 134 -4.07 8.12 -23.17
N ARG A 135 -4.95 7.14 -23.44
CA ARG A 135 -5.04 6.46 -24.74
C ARG A 135 -5.51 7.44 -25.82
N PRO A 136 -5.03 7.29 -27.07
CA PRO A 136 -5.56 8.08 -28.19
C PRO A 136 -7.07 7.92 -28.32
N GLY A 137 -7.80 9.05 -28.35
CA GLY A 137 -9.26 9.06 -28.45
C GLY A 137 -10.02 8.94 -27.13
N ALA A 138 -9.36 8.91 -25.99
CA ALA A 138 -10.03 8.99 -24.71
C ALA A 138 -10.63 10.39 -24.49
N GLU A 139 -11.87 10.44 -24.02
CA GLU A 139 -12.52 11.70 -23.66
C GLU A 139 -11.85 12.33 -22.44
N PRO A 140 -11.60 13.65 -22.43
CA PRO A 140 -11.06 14.34 -21.26
C PRO A 140 -12.02 14.25 -20.08
N VAL A 141 -11.49 13.96 -18.90
CA VAL A 141 -12.26 13.92 -17.65
C VAL A 141 -12.24 15.31 -17.00
N PRO A 142 -13.38 15.83 -16.49
CA PRO A 142 -13.40 17.06 -15.66
C PRO A 142 -12.50 16.94 -14.44
N VAL A 143 -11.95 18.08 -13.96
CA VAL A 143 -11.04 18.11 -12.79
C VAL A 143 -11.69 17.48 -11.56
N ASP A 144 -12.92 17.91 -11.25
CA ASP A 144 -13.64 17.43 -10.06
C ASP A 144 -13.88 15.92 -10.11
N GLU A 145 -14.20 15.39 -11.29
CA GLU A 145 -14.42 13.96 -11.48
C GLU A 145 -13.11 13.15 -11.36
N GLU A 146 -11.99 13.70 -11.83
CA GLU A 146 -10.68 13.04 -11.63
C GLU A 146 -10.30 13.02 -10.15
N ILE A 147 -10.52 14.13 -9.43
CA ILE A 147 -10.30 14.23 -7.98
C ILE A 147 -11.14 13.18 -7.24
N ASP A 148 -12.44 13.10 -7.54
CA ASP A 148 -13.35 12.14 -6.91
C ASP A 148 -12.94 10.68 -7.13
N ARG A 149 -12.26 10.39 -8.24
CA ARG A 149 -11.74 9.03 -8.54
C ARG A 149 -10.44 8.74 -7.79
N VAL A 150 -9.47 9.66 -7.82
CA VAL A 150 -8.10 9.36 -7.37
C VAL A 150 -7.89 9.59 -5.88
N VAL A 151 -8.50 10.63 -5.30
CA VAL A 151 -8.24 11.00 -3.89
C VAL A 151 -8.61 9.90 -2.91
N PRO A 152 -9.78 9.24 -2.97
CA PRO A 152 -10.11 8.17 -2.04
C PRO A 152 -9.15 6.97 -2.13
N VAL A 153 -8.63 6.68 -3.32
CA VAL A 153 -7.64 5.60 -3.53
C VAL A 153 -6.29 6.00 -2.96
N ILE A 154 -5.85 7.25 -3.20
CA ILE A 154 -4.59 7.78 -2.65
C ILE A 154 -4.61 7.74 -1.12
N GLU A 155 -5.69 8.23 -0.49
CA GLU A 155 -5.85 8.22 0.96
C GLU A 155 -5.80 6.80 1.53
N ALA A 156 -6.45 5.83 0.87
CA ALA A 156 -6.42 4.44 1.30
C ALA A 156 -5.02 3.81 1.16
N LEU A 157 -4.27 4.14 0.11
CA LEU A 157 -2.90 3.67 -0.09
C LEU A 157 -1.92 4.35 0.88
N ASP A 158 -2.08 5.65 1.14
CA ASP A 158 -1.26 6.39 2.11
C ASP A 158 -1.46 5.85 3.54
N ALA A 159 -2.71 5.58 3.94
CA ALA A 159 -3.01 4.93 5.22
C ALA A 159 -2.31 3.57 5.38
N LEU A 160 -2.01 2.88 4.29
CA LEU A 160 -1.24 1.64 4.27
C LEU A 160 0.29 1.86 4.15
N GLY A 161 0.74 3.12 4.10
CA GLY A 161 2.14 3.48 3.97
C GLY A 161 2.75 3.12 2.59
N VAL A 162 1.93 3.02 1.55
CA VAL A 162 2.37 2.79 0.18
C VAL A 162 2.88 4.09 -0.42
N PRO A 163 4.07 4.15 -1.05
CA PRO A 163 4.46 5.30 -1.85
C PRO A 163 3.52 5.45 -3.03
N VAL A 164 3.00 6.66 -3.23
CA VAL A 164 2.08 6.97 -4.32
C VAL A 164 2.63 8.13 -5.15
N SER A 165 2.49 8.03 -6.46
CA SER A 165 2.51 9.16 -7.40
C SER A 165 1.14 9.31 -8.04
N VAL A 166 0.89 10.48 -8.62
CA VAL A 166 -0.35 10.77 -9.32
C VAL A 166 -0.04 11.14 -10.76
N ASP A 167 -0.62 10.39 -11.71
CA ASP A 167 -0.58 10.75 -13.13
C ASP A 167 -1.77 11.66 -13.46
N THR A 168 -1.49 12.94 -13.61
CA THR A 168 -2.49 13.95 -13.99
C THR A 168 -1.89 15.02 -14.88
N ARG A 169 -2.72 15.55 -15.79
CA ARG A 169 -2.40 16.72 -16.64
C ARG A 169 -2.94 18.02 -16.08
N LYS A 170 -3.59 17.97 -14.94
CA LYS A 170 -4.30 19.11 -14.35
C LYS A 170 -3.59 19.58 -13.09
N ALA A 171 -3.24 20.85 -13.06
CA ALA A 171 -2.79 21.53 -11.86
C ALA A 171 -4.01 22.25 -11.26
N ALA A 172 -4.48 21.78 -10.12
CA ALA A 172 -5.55 22.40 -9.35
C ALA A 172 -4.99 23.13 -8.15
#